data_1da394776aa034ba8c6779c2a11c7901
#
_entry.id   1da394776aa034ba8c6779c2a11c7901
#
_cell.length_a   1.000
_cell.length_b   1.000
_cell.length_c   1.000
_cell.angle_alpha   90.00
_cell.angle_beta   90.00
_cell.angle_gamma   90.00
#
_symmetry.space_group_name_H-M   'P 1'
#
loop_
_entity.id
_entity.type
_entity.pdbx_description
1 polymer ?
#
loop_
_entity_poly.entity_id
_entity_poly.type
_entity_poly.pdbx_seq_one_letter_code
_entity_poly.pdbx_strand_id
1 'polypeptide(L)'
;MMRRRRAGLVFAVALLVAGACSARAQSPESAVGDWSSLSVGGSFNASRIQYGQRWLLGGTAFVDANFTWRYGIEGETNWEVLRQFEQTHATTYLVGPRFQLAGMGNNAQWRPYAKFLAGDGYFNFPYHYAWGNYFVMAPGAGMDYRVNSRIRLRLVDVEYQYWPGFTYGSMTNLNVSAGVRYRIR
;
A
#
# COMPACT_ATOMS: atom_id res chain seq x y z
N MET A 1 -26.73 -12.17 2.99
CA MET A 1 -25.77 -13.28 3.11
C MET A 1 -24.30 -12.90 2.84
N MET A 2 -23.98 -11.66 2.41
CA MET A 2 -22.62 -11.17 2.06
C MET A 2 -21.73 -10.73 3.23
N ARG A 3 -22.26 -10.46 4.42
CA ARG A 3 -21.51 -9.93 5.58
C ARG A 3 -20.53 -10.94 6.21
N ARG A 4 -20.75 -12.24 6.07
CA ARG A 4 -19.89 -13.29 6.66
C ARG A 4 -18.57 -13.52 5.91
N ARG A 5 -18.49 -13.23 4.61
CA ARG A 5 -17.26 -13.45 3.81
C ARG A 5 -16.16 -12.42 4.11
N ARG A 6 -16.52 -11.20 4.54
CA ARG A 6 -15.55 -10.13 4.86
C ARG A 6 -14.79 -10.39 6.15
N ALA A 7 -15.42 -10.98 7.15
CA ALA A 7 -14.77 -11.35 8.40
C ALA A 7 -13.70 -12.43 8.20
N GLY A 8 -13.91 -13.36 7.23
CA GLY A 8 -12.95 -14.41 6.92
C GLY A 8 -11.66 -13.90 6.28
N LEU A 9 -11.76 -12.90 5.40
CA LEU A 9 -10.58 -12.35 4.72
C LEU A 9 -9.68 -11.55 5.67
N VAL A 10 -10.28 -10.73 6.53
CA VAL A 10 -9.54 -9.97 7.55
C VAL A 10 -8.89 -10.93 8.56
N PHE A 11 -9.58 -12.01 8.91
CA PHE A 11 -9.04 -13.03 9.82
C PHE A 11 -7.90 -13.83 9.17
N ALA A 12 -7.98 -14.12 7.86
CA ALA A 12 -6.94 -14.81 7.11
C ALA A 12 -5.67 -13.95 6.98
N VAL A 13 -5.81 -12.66 6.72
CA VAL A 13 -4.67 -11.72 6.67
C VAL A 13 -4.04 -11.54 8.06
N ALA A 14 -4.84 -11.45 9.11
CA ALA A 14 -4.36 -11.38 10.49
C ALA A 14 -3.63 -12.67 10.91
N LEU A 15 -4.11 -13.85 10.48
CA LEU A 15 -3.45 -15.13 10.74
C LEU A 15 -2.13 -15.28 9.97
N LEU A 16 -2.05 -14.78 8.73
CA LEU A 16 -0.82 -14.75 7.95
C LEU A 16 0.25 -13.85 8.59
N VAL A 17 -0.15 -12.70 9.13
CA VAL A 17 0.76 -11.80 9.85
C VAL A 17 1.20 -12.41 11.18
N ALA A 18 0.29 -13.07 11.92
CA ALA A 18 0.61 -13.76 13.18
C ALA A 18 1.49 -14.99 12.95
N GLY A 19 1.26 -15.76 11.86
CA GLY A 19 2.09 -16.91 11.47
C GLY A 19 3.52 -16.54 11.09
N ALA A 20 3.73 -15.38 10.50
CA ALA A 20 5.07 -14.87 10.17
C ALA A 20 5.91 -14.52 11.43
N CYS A 21 5.27 -14.23 12.56
CA CYS A 21 5.97 -13.98 13.82
C CYS A 21 6.45 -15.24 14.53
N SER A 22 5.85 -16.40 14.27
CA SER A 22 6.19 -17.66 14.96
C SER A 22 7.23 -18.53 14.23
N ALA A 23 7.54 -18.25 12.95
CA ALA A 23 8.51 -19.01 12.16
C ALA A 23 9.99 -18.80 12.55
N ARG A 24 10.27 -18.16 13.68
CA ARG A 24 11.61 -17.74 14.10
C ARG A 24 12.42 -18.75 14.90
N ALA A 25 11.85 -19.88 15.26
CA ALA A 25 12.46 -20.71 16.30
C ALA A 25 13.62 -21.60 15.82
N GLN A 26 13.97 -21.66 14.52
CA GLN A 26 14.91 -22.68 14.04
C GLN A 26 15.90 -22.23 12.94
N SER A 27 16.17 -20.95 12.75
CA SER A 27 17.24 -20.56 11.82
C SER A 27 18.51 -20.24 12.58
N PRO A 28 19.65 -20.89 12.28
CA PRO A 28 20.94 -20.52 12.88
C PRO A 28 21.30 -19.08 12.46
N GLU A 29 21.68 -18.29 13.43
CA GLU A 29 21.95 -16.84 13.34
C GLU A 29 23.06 -16.43 12.35
N SER A 30 23.76 -17.38 11.76
CA SER A 30 25.01 -17.15 11.02
C SER A 30 24.90 -17.18 9.49
N ALA A 31 23.74 -17.48 8.90
CA ALA A 31 23.62 -17.68 7.44
C ALA A 31 22.75 -16.66 6.69
N VAL A 32 21.97 -15.86 7.38
CA VAL A 32 21.15 -14.81 6.76
C VAL A 32 21.66 -13.48 7.26
N GLY A 33 22.42 -12.79 6.43
CA GLY A 33 22.80 -11.40 6.70
C GLY A 33 21.55 -10.59 7.07
N ASP A 34 21.69 -9.67 8.01
CA ASP A 34 20.68 -8.85 8.68
C ASP A 34 19.82 -7.94 7.74
N TRP A 35 19.40 -8.49 6.60
CA TRP A 35 18.67 -7.79 5.53
C TRP A 35 17.16 -7.93 5.62
N SER A 36 16.66 -8.93 6.34
CA SER A 36 15.21 -9.08 6.52
C SER A 36 14.70 -8.01 7.48
N SER A 37 13.78 -7.19 7.01
CA SER A 37 13.17 -6.16 7.85
C SER A 37 11.68 -6.11 7.66
N LEU A 38 10.97 -5.96 8.77
CA LEU A 38 9.55 -5.69 8.81
C LEU A 38 9.34 -4.24 9.21
N SER A 39 8.56 -3.53 8.44
CA SER A 39 8.21 -2.13 8.71
C SER A 39 6.71 -1.93 8.57
N VAL A 40 6.17 -1.01 9.34
CA VAL A 40 4.79 -0.54 9.22
C VAL A 40 4.79 0.96 9.03
N GLY A 41 3.78 1.49 8.38
CA GLY A 41 3.69 2.92 8.20
C GLY A 41 2.29 3.39 7.88
N GLY A 42 2.18 4.72 7.86
CA GLY A 42 0.99 5.43 7.46
C GLY A 42 1.35 6.67 6.66
N SER A 43 0.49 7.04 5.74
CA SER A 43 0.64 8.22 4.91
C SER A 43 -0.70 8.92 4.69
N PHE A 44 -0.64 10.21 4.40
CA PHE A 44 -1.74 10.93 3.80
C PHE A 44 -1.68 10.77 2.31
N ASN A 45 -2.82 10.56 1.67
CA ASN A 45 -2.93 10.43 0.24
C ASN A 45 -3.90 11.45 -0.37
N ALA A 46 -3.64 11.74 -1.64
CA ALA A 46 -4.51 12.53 -2.50
C ALA A 46 -4.61 11.81 -3.84
N SER A 47 -5.82 11.46 -4.24
CA SER A 47 -6.09 10.73 -5.46
C SER A 47 -6.88 11.57 -6.44
N ARG A 48 -6.45 11.56 -7.70
CA ARG A 48 -7.18 12.18 -8.80
C ARG A 48 -7.86 11.12 -9.63
N ILE A 49 -9.18 11.10 -9.57
CA ILE A 49 -10.01 10.14 -10.32
C ILE A 49 -10.21 10.64 -11.76
N GLN A 50 -10.17 9.74 -12.73
CA GLN A 50 -10.43 10.03 -14.13
C GLN A 50 -11.85 10.57 -14.36
N TYR A 51 -12.85 9.96 -13.72
CA TYR A 51 -14.24 10.38 -13.83
C TYR A 51 -14.53 11.59 -12.93
N GLY A 52 -14.93 12.71 -13.55
CA GLY A 52 -15.23 13.95 -12.87
C GLY A 52 -14.03 14.80 -12.45
N GLN A 53 -12.80 14.37 -12.74
CA GLN A 53 -11.55 15.10 -12.44
C GLN A 53 -11.46 15.63 -10.99
N ARG A 54 -12.03 14.90 -10.04
CA ARG A 54 -12.11 15.29 -8.63
C ARG A 54 -10.94 14.75 -7.84
N TRP A 55 -10.57 15.45 -6.79
CA TRP A 55 -9.58 15.01 -5.82
C TRP A 55 -10.25 14.36 -4.62
N LEU A 56 -9.85 13.15 -4.30
CA LEU A 56 -10.14 12.47 -3.05
C LEU A 56 -8.95 12.64 -2.10
N LEU A 57 -9.24 12.90 -0.85
CA LEU A 57 -8.22 12.95 0.20
C LEU A 57 -8.44 11.78 1.16
N GLY A 58 -7.36 11.24 1.65
CA GLY A 58 -7.46 10.08 2.52
C GLY A 58 -6.20 9.76 3.30
N GLY A 59 -6.19 8.54 3.78
CA GLY A 59 -5.06 7.95 4.49
C GLY A 59 -4.74 6.57 3.95
N THR A 60 -3.47 6.22 4.06
CA THR A 60 -2.93 4.92 3.69
C THR A 60 -2.28 4.29 4.91
N ALA A 61 -2.50 3.01 5.15
CA ALA A 61 -1.67 2.22 6.02
C ALA A 61 -0.96 1.15 5.20
N PHE A 62 0.30 0.88 5.51
CA PHE A 62 1.09 -0.09 4.78
C PHE A 62 2.02 -0.90 5.67
N VAL A 63 2.36 -2.10 5.21
CA VAL A 63 3.30 -3.02 5.83
C VAL A 63 4.29 -3.45 4.76
N ASP A 64 5.58 -3.34 5.06
CA ASP A 64 6.65 -3.78 4.18
C ASP A 64 7.43 -4.91 4.82
N ALA A 65 7.52 -6.03 4.14
CA ALA A 65 8.41 -7.14 4.48
C ALA A 65 9.54 -7.21 3.44
N ASN A 66 10.74 -6.80 3.81
CA ASN A 66 11.90 -6.91 2.94
C ASN A 66 12.64 -8.20 3.25
N PHE A 67 12.92 -9.00 2.23
CA PHE A 67 13.66 -10.25 2.32
C PHE A 67 15.16 -10.05 2.04
N THR A 68 15.44 -9.06 1.21
CA THR A 68 16.80 -8.63 0.87
C THR A 68 16.85 -7.12 0.89
N TRP A 69 18.04 -6.57 0.68
CA TRP A 69 18.18 -5.11 0.60
C TRP A 69 17.48 -4.48 -0.62
N ARG A 70 17.17 -5.28 -1.66
CA ARG A 70 16.50 -4.83 -2.89
C ARG A 70 15.04 -5.25 -2.99
N TYR A 71 14.69 -6.42 -2.49
CA TYR A 71 13.40 -7.06 -2.76
C TYR A 71 12.59 -7.20 -1.49
N GLY A 72 11.34 -6.85 -1.58
CA GLY A 72 10.35 -7.01 -0.52
C GLY A 72 8.95 -7.16 -1.09
N ILE A 73 8.00 -7.32 -0.19
CA ILE A 73 6.57 -7.28 -0.46
C ILE A 73 5.99 -6.12 0.36
N GLU A 74 5.14 -5.34 -0.27
CA GLU A 74 4.34 -4.31 0.38
C GLU A 74 2.87 -4.72 0.37
N GLY A 75 2.22 -4.61 1.51
CA GLY A 75 0.76 -4.69 1.63
C GLY A 75 0.24 -3.31 2.02
N GLU A 76 -0.79 -2.84 1.35
CA GLU A 76 -1.28 -1.48 1.49
C GLU A 76 -2.81 -1.45 1.53
N THR A 77 -3.36 -0.54 2.33
CA THR A 77 -4.77 -0.21 2.31
C THR A 77 -4.96 1.30 2.28
N ASN A 78 -5.77 1.77 1.35
CA ASN A 78 -6.10 3.17 1.19
C ASN A 78 -7.56 3.41 1.55
N TRP A 79 -7.82 4.49 2.29
CA TRP A 79 -9.16 4.99 2.60
C TRP A 79 -9.26 6.41 2.09
N GLU A 80 -10.10 6.63 1.12
CA GLU A 80 -10.26 7.90 0.43
C GLU A 80 -11.70 8.39 0.52
N VAL A 81 -11.88 9.66 0.84
CA VAL A 81 -13.18 10.27 1.01
C VAL A 81 -13.21 11.63 0.30
N LEU A 82 -14.27 11.87 -0.47
CA LEU A 82 -14.59 13.22 -0.97
C LEU A 82 -15.52 13.90 0.03
N ARG A 83 -15.04 14.96 0.68
CA ARG A 83 -15.82 15.72 1.69
C ARG A 83 -16.90 16.62 1.12
N GLN A 84 -17.00 16.80 -0.20
CA GLN A 84 -17.96 17.70 -0.80
C GLN A 84 -19.25 16.95 -1.17
N PHE A 85 -20.35 17.32 -0.58
CA PHE A 85 -21.78 17.06 -0.83
C PHE A 85 -22.21 15.62 -1.23
N GLU A 86 -21.35 14.84 -1.80
CA GLU A 86 -21.60 13.49 -2.30
C GLU A 86 -20.65 12.55 -1.58
N GLN A 87 -21.15 11.66 -0.74
CA GLN A 87 -20.38 10.69 0.06
C GLN A 87 -19.66 9.65 -0.84
N THR A 88 -18.82 10.13 -1.75
CA THR A 88 -17.97 9.23 -2.55
C THR A 88 -16.83 8.75 -1.69
N HIS A 89 -16.69 7.47 -1.56
CA HIS A 89 -15.55 6.87 -0.86
C HIS A 89 -14.99 5.68 -1.66
N ALA A 90 -13.68 5.57 -1.61
CA ALA A 90 -12.95 4.47 -2.17
C ALA A 90 -12.10 3.80 -1.08
N THR A 91 -12.02 2.50 -1.12
CA THR A 91 -11.12 1.75 -0.24
C THR A 91 -10.44 0.69 -1.07
N THR A 92 -9.10 0.62 -1.01
CA THR A 92 -8.33 -0.40 -1.71
C THR A 92 -7.54 -1.25 -0.73
N TYR A 93 -7.36 -2.52 -1.06
CA TYR A 93 -6.51 -3.48 -0.37
C TYR A 93 -5.59 -4.10 -1.41
N LEU A 94 -4.33 -3.70 -1.38
CA LEU A 94 -3.35 -4.02 -2.39
C LEU A 94 -2.17 -4.76 -1.77
N VAL A 95 -1.58 -5.68 -2.53
CA VAL A 95 -0.35 -6.39 -2.14
C VAL A 95 0.49 -6.66 -3.37
N GLY A 96 1.81 -6.62 -3.21
CA GLY A 96 2.69 -6.97 -4.31
C GLY A 96 4.16 -6.69 -4.06
N PRO A 97 5.01 -6.96 -5.04
CA PRO A 97 6.45 -6.78 -4.93
C PRO A 97 6.83 -5.30 -4.86
N ARG A 98 7.87 -5.07 -4.07
CA ARG A 98 8.54 -3.79 -3.93
C ARG A 98 10.02 -3.96 -4.19
N PHE A 99 10.58 -3.09 -5.02
CA PHE A 99 11.98 -3.09 -5.44
C PHE A 99 12.66 -1.82 -4.93
N GLN A 100 13.63 -1.96 -4.05
CA GLN A 100 14.42 -0.84 -3.58
C GLN A 100 15.61 -0.63 -4.51
N LEU A 101 15.73 0.58 -5.04
CA LEU A 101 16.88 0.98 -5.86
C LEU A 101 18.08 1.34 -4.96
N ALA A 102 19.25 1.51 -5.57
CA ALA A 102 20.45 1.89 -4.83
C ALA A 102 20.22 3.22 -4.08
N GLY A 103 20.62 3.25 -2.82
CA GLY A 103 20.51 4.46 -2.03
C GLY A 103 21.48 5.54 -2.54
N MET A 104 21.05 6.79 -2.48
CA MET A 104 21.83 7.98 -2.87
C MET A 104 22.10 8.85 -1.64
N GLY A 105 23.14 9.70 -1.75
CA GLY A 105 23.56 10.62 -0.71
C GLY A 105 24.47 9.98 0.34
N ASN A 106 24.93 10.80 1.29
CA ASN A 106 25.77 10.35 2.38
C ASN A 106 25.05 9.26 3.19
N ASN A 107 25.71 8.11 3.38
CA ASN A 107 25.14 6.96 4.08
C ASN A 107 23.83 6.41 3.48
N ALA A 108 23.59 6.56 2.17
CA ALA A 108 22.39 6.08 1.49
C ALA A 108 21.10 6.54 2.20
N GLN A 109 20.98 7.82 2.52
CA GLN A 109 19.83 8.41 3.19
C GLN A 109 18.60 8.40 2.28
N TRP A 110 18.79 8.68 1.00
CA TRP A 110 17.74 8.69 -0.02
C TRP A 110 17.59 7.31 -0.62
N ARG A 111 16.40 6.75 -0.59
CA ARG A 111 16.12 5.40 -1.07
C ARG A 111 14.92 5.41 -2.00
N PRO A 112 15.17 5.57 -3.31
CA PRO A 112 14.11 5.40 -4.29
C PRO A 112 13.67 3.96 -4.38
N TYR A 113 12.40 3.75 -4.69
CA TYR A 113 11.83 2.42 -4.89
C TYR A 113 10.79 2.43 -6.01
N ALA A 114 10.56 1.26 -6.57
CA ALA A 114 9.43 0.97 -7.42
C ALA A 114 8.60 -0.15 -6.81
N LYS A 115 7.30 -0.18 -7.08
CA LYS A 115 6.39 -1.22 -6.61
C LYS A 115 5.36 -1.55 -7.67
N PHE A 116 4.83 -2.75 -7.60
CA PHE A 116 3.67 -3.16 -8.39
C PHE A 116 2.71 -3.89 -7.47
N LEU A 117 1.63 -3.23 -7.12
CA LEU A 117 0.63 -3.79 -6.24
C LEU A 117 -0.60 -4.22 -7.04
N ALA A 118 -1.30 -5.24 -6.54
CA ALA A 118 -2.58 -5.66 -7.10
C ALA A 118 -3.48 -6.14 -5.97
N GLY A 119 -4.79 -6.04 -6.17
CA GLY A 119 -5.73 -6.48 -5.16
C GLY A 119 -7.17 -6.09 -5.45
N ASP A 120 -7.92 -5.84 -4.39
CA ASP A 120 -9.34 -5.52 -4.44
C ASP A 120 -9.59 -4.07 -4.05
N GLY A 121 -10.46 -3.40 -4.77
CA GLY A 121 -10.88 -2.04 -4.48
C GLY A 121 -12.40 -1.95 -4.43
N TYR A 122 -12.90 -1.34 -3.37
CA TYR A 122 -14.30 -1.00 -3.21
C TYR A 122 -14.50 0.47 -3.55
N PHE A 123 -15.43 0.74 -4.45
CA PHE A 123 -15.81 2.08 -4.83
C PHE A 123 -17.31 2.29 -4.62
N ASN A 124 -17.70 3.46 -4.10
CA ASN A 124 -19.07 3.87 -3.97
C ASN A 124 -19.26 5.29 -4.50
N PHE A 125 -19.97 5.41 -5.62
CA PHE A 125 -20.41 6.71 -6.14
C PHE A 125 -21.70 7.18 -5.46
N PRO A 126 -21.97 8.50 -5.43
CA PRO A 126 -23.22 9.06 -4.94
C PRO A 126 -24.40 8.43 -5.67
N TYR A 127 -25.53 8.33 -4.97
CA TYR A 127 -26.79 7.78 -5.49
C TYR A 127 -26.72 6.33 -5.99
N HIS A 128 -25.70 5.55 -5.58
CA HIS A 128 -25.51 4.15 -5.97
C HIS A 128 -25.44 3.90 -7.48
N TYR A 129 -25.05 4.88 -8.28
CA TYR A 129 -24.89 4.72 -9.73
C TYR A 129 -23.82 3.70 -10.11
N ALA A 130 -22.78 3.57 -9.31
CA ALA A 130 -21.79 2.51 -9.43
C ALA A 130 -21.25 2.18 -8.02
N TRP A 131 -21.44 0.95 -7.59
CA TRP A 131 -20.90 0.44 -6.34
C TRP A 131 -20.49 -1.02 -6.53
N GLY A 132 -19.38 -1.39 -5.94
CA GLY A 132 -18.92 -2.77 -6.06
C GLY A 132 -17.45 -2.93 -5.71
N ASN A 133 -17.02 -4.18 -5.79
CA ASN A 133 -15.64 -4.56 -5.66
C ASN A 133 -15.07 -4.80 -7.06
N TYR A 134 -13.88 -4.28 -7.30
CA TYR A 134 -13.19 -4.37 -8.57
C TYR A 134 -11.74 -4.77 -8.33
N PHE A 135 -11.19 -5.50 -9.27
CA PHE A 135 -9.76 -5.77 -9.29
C PHE A 135 -8.99 -4.48 -9.59
N VAL A 136 -7.88 -4.26 -8.90
CA VAL A 136 -7.03 -3.07 -9.04
C VAL A 136 -5.59 -3.50 -9.26
N MET A 137 -4.93 -2.85 -10.21
CA MET A 137 -3.48 -2.91 -10.42
C MET A 137 -2.90 -1.53 -10.17
N ALA A 138 -1.82 -1.45 -9.41
CA ALA A 138 -1.20 -0.20 -9.01
C ALA A 138 0.32 -0.25 -9.15
N PRO A 139 0.86 -0.07 -10.37
CA PRO A 139 2.27 0.28 -10.52
C PRO A 139 2.55 1.61 -9.85
N GLY A 140 3.68 1.69 -9.14
CA GLY A 140 4.04 2.88 -8.40
C GLY A 140 5.53 3.02 -8.19
N ALA A 141 5.93 4.22 -7.78
CA ALA A 141 7.30 4.54 -7.42
C ALA A 141 7.30 5.63 -6.34
N GLY A 142 8.36 5.64 -5.55
CA GLY A 142 8.47 6.62 -4.47
C GLY A 142 9.89 6.81 -3.98
N MET A 143 10.01 7.67 -2.97
CA MET A 143 11.26 8.02 -2.34
C MET A 143 11.12 7.98 -0.82
N ASP A 144 11.93 7.14 -0.18
CA ASP A 144 12.08 7.13 1.27
C ASP A 144 13.33 7.90 1.70
N TYR A 145 13.23 8.67 2.78
CA TYR A 145 14.35 9.35 3.42
C TYR A 145 14.59 8.75 4.80
N ARG A 146 15.81 8.30 5.07
CA ARG A 146 16.20 7.71 6.35
C ARG A 146 16.51 8.81 7.36
N VAL A 147 15.67 8.97 8.37
CA VAL A 147 15.91 9.88 9.50
C VAL A 147 16.84 9.22 10.53
N ASN A 148 16.53 7.98 10.90
CA ASN A 148 17.36 7.19 11.80
C ASN A 148 17.28 5.67 11.47
N SER A 149 17.79 4.80 12.34
CA SER A 149 17.78 3.34 12.13
C SER A 149 16.37 2.74 12.09
N ARG A 150 15.40 3.37 12.74
CA ARG A 150 14.02 2.86 12.84
C ARG A 150 13.00 3.66 12.06
N ILE A 151 13.23 4.96 11.85
CA ILE A 151 12.26 5.87 11.23
C ILE A 151 12.75 6.27 9.84
N ARG A 152 11.86 6.15 8.86
CA ARG A 152 12.03 6.68 7.51
C ARG A 152 10.80 7.51 7.16
N LEU A 153 11.02 8.60 6.45
CA LEU A 153 9.95 9.39 5.86
C LEU A 153 9.72 8.88 4.44
N ARG A 154 8.47 8.56 4.10
CA ARG A 154 8.02 8.37 2.73
C ARG A 154 7.72 9.78 2.21
N LEU A 155 8.66 10.38 1.50
CA LEU A 155 8.55 11.77 1.06
C LEU A 155 7.52 11.91 -0.03
N VAL A 156 7.50 10.98 -0.95
CA VAL A 156 6.56 10.89 -2.04
C VAL A 156 6.40 9.44 -2.45
N ASP A 157 5.18 9.03 -2.69
CA ASP A 157 4.79 7.79 -3.31
C ASP A 157 3.73 8.09 -4.36
N VAL A 158 3.96 7.70 -5.58
CA VAL A 158 3.05 7.93 -6.70
C VAL A 158 2.61 6.59 -7.24
N GLU A 159 1.31 6.35 -7.31
CA GLU A 159 0.70 5.14 -7.82
C GLU A 159 -0.26 5.47 -8.94
N TYR A 160 -0.17 4.71 -10.01
CA TYR A 160 -1.14 4.73 -11.08
C TYR A 160 -2.06 3.52 -10.91
N GLN A 161 -3.22 3.73 -10.32
CA GLN A 161 -4.20 2.66 -10.11
C GLN A 161 -5.04 2.46 -11.37
N TYR A 162 -5.04 1.26 -11.88
CA TYR A 162 -5.86 0.82 -13.01
C TYR A 162 -6.91 -0.18 -12.53
N TRP A 163 -8.17 0.10 -12.83
CA TRP A 163 -9.35 -0.66 -12.44
C TRP A 163 -10.00 -1.27 -13.68
N PRO A 164 -9.55 -2.44 -14.16
CA PRO A 164 -10.19 -3.11 -15.28
C PRO A 164 -11.59 -3.59 -14.89
N GLY A 165 -12.53 -3.49 -15.81
CA GLY A 165 -13.90 -3.97 -15.58
C GLY A 165 -14.76 -3.09 -14.68
N PHE A 166 -14.37 -1.82 -14.49
CA PHE A 166 -15.25 -0.85 -13.85
C PHE A 166 -16.57 -0.70 -14.61
N THR A 167 -17.68 -0.34 -13.95
CA THR A 167 -19.05 -0.35 -14.47
C THR A 167 -19.22 0.29 -15.86
N TYR A 168 -18.41 1.28 -16.20
CA TYR A 168 -18.43 2.01 -17.48
C TYR A 168 -17.17 1.78 -18.33
N GLY A 169 -16.47 0.66 -18.14
CA GLY A 169 -15.24 0.33 -18.86
C GLY A 169 -14.07 0.17 -17.89
N SER A 170 -12.96 0.87 -18.14
CA SER A 170 -11.82 0.94 -17.21
C SER A 170 -11.75 2.30 -16.53
N MET A 171 -11.35 2.33 -15.28
CA MET A 171 -11.09 3.56 -14.54
C MET A 171 -9.62 3.64 -14.20
N THR A 172 -9.06 4.85 -14.30
CA THR A 172 -7.70 5.14 -13.86
C THR A 172 -7.71 6.18 -12.76
N ASN A 173 -6.82 6.02 -11.80
CA ASN A 173 -6.69 6.89 -10.66
C ASN A 173 -5.20 7.15 -10.39
N LEU A 174 -4.82 8.41 -10.22
CA LEU A 174 -3.47 8.78 -9.83
C LEU A 174 -3.48 9.11 -8.35
N ASN A 175 -2.81 8.27 -7.55
CA ASN A 175 -2.67 8.45 -6.11
C ASN A 175 -1.27 8.97 -5.78
N VAL A 176 -1.21 10.01 -4.96
CA VAL A 176 0.05 10.57 -4.45
C VAL A 176 -0.03 10.58 -2.94
N SER A 177 0.97 10.01 -2.28
CA SER A 177 1.00 9.94 -0.83
C SER A 177 2.35 10.36 -0.22
N ALA A 178 2.31 10.80 1.03
CA ALA A 178 3.48 11.10 1.84
C ALA A 178 3.23 10.70 3.29
N GLY A 179 4.26 10.16 3.97
CA GLY A 179 4.03 9.62 5.31
C GLY A 179 5.28 9.19 6.05
N VAL A 180 5.07 8.32 7.01
CA VAL A 180 6.12 7.81 7.90
C VAL A 180 6.10 6.30 7.92
N ARG A 181 7.29 5.72 7.90
CA ARG A 181 7.54 4.29 8.06
C ARG A 181 8.34 4.05 9.34
N TYR A 182 7.92 3.08 10.12
CA TYR A 182 8.62 2.60 11.30
C TYR A 182 9.12 1.17 11.09
N ARG A 183 10.41 0.93 11.25
CA ARG A 183 11.03 -0.39 11.18
C ARG A 183 10.86 -1.09 12.53
N ILE A 184 10.11 -2.20 12.54
CA ILE A 184 9.89 -3.03 13.72
C ILE A 184 11.14 -3.87 13.98
N ARG A 185 11.76 -4.36 12.89
CA ARG A 185 12.89 -5.28 12.93
C ARG A 185 13.76 -5.13 11.69
#